data_a650259a77f5f9478e3f3543c3737da5
#
_entry.id   a650259a77f5f9478e3f3543c3737da5
#
_cell.length_a   1.000
_cell.length_b   1.000
_cell.length_c   1.000
_cell.angle_alpha   90.00
_cell.angle_beta   90.00
_cell.angle_gamma   90.00
#
_symmetry.space_group_name_H-M   'P 1'
#
loop_
_entity.id
_entity.type
_entity.pdbx_description
1 polymer ?
#
loop_
_entity_poly.entity_id
_entity_poly.type
_entity_poly.pdbx_seq_one_letter_code
_entity_poly.pdbx_strand_id
1 'polypeptide(L)'
;MNEMFLYLIPGSGIVALLFVYLKNNWVTSKEVGSEKMDRIAQNISDGAMAFLRAEYKILSVFVLITAVLLGFKGVTEGTSYLVAVSFIVGALCSGLAGFIGMKVATKANVRTTNAAQKSLGKALEIAFSGGAVMGLGVVGLGVLGLGSLFLLYSNLFQEVDTVIKVISGFSLGASSIALFARVGGGIYTKAADVGADLVGKVEAGIPEDHPLNPATIADNVGDNVGDVAGMGADLFESYVGSIIGTMVL
;
A
#
# COMPACT_ATOMS: atom_id res chain seq x y z
N MET A 1 31.22 4.62 -13.47
CA MET A 1 30.15 3.62 -13.68
C MET A 1 29.41 4.04 -14.94
N ASN A 2 29.20 3.15 -15.93
CA ASN A 2 28.53 3.57 -17.15
C ASN A 2 27.13 4.11 -16.82
N GLU A 3 26.85 5.34 -17.20
CA GLU A 3 25.55 6.01 -16.96
C GLU A 3 24.35 5.14 -17.38
N MET A 4 24.53 4.30 -18.39
CA MET A 4 23.51 3.37 -18.87
C MET A 4 23.02 2.39 -17.79
N PHE A 5 23.85 1.96 -16.83
CA PHE A 5 23.43 1.08 -15.73
C PHE A 5 22.49 1.77 -14.75
N LEU A 6 22.59 3.09 -14.58
CA LEU A 6 21.71 3.83 -13.69
C LEU A 6 20.25 3.84 -14.21
N TYR A 7 20.06 3.83 -15.54
CA TYR A 7 18.72 3.77 -16.13
C TYR A 7 18.05 2.38 -15.98
N LEU A 8 18.83 1.32 -15.73
CA LEU A 8 18.26 0.00 -15.47
C LEU A 8 17.51 -0.05 -14.13
N ILE A 9 17.83 0.82 -13.17
CA ILE A 9 17.17 0.86 -11.87
C ILE A 9 15.67 1.21 -12.04
N PRO A 10 15.28 2.41 -12.51
CA PRO A 10 13.87 2.69 -12.72
C PRO A 10 13.24 1.79 -13.80
N GLY A 11 14.02 1.30 -14.77
CA GLY A 11 13.57 0.31 -15.75
C GLY A 11 13.10 -0.99 -15.10
N SER A 12 13.80 -1.51 -14.10
CA SER A 12 13.36 -2.70 -13.36
C SER A 12 12.06 -2.45 -12.59
N GLY A 13 11.86 -1.25 -12.05
CA GLY A 13 10.60 -0.83 -11.43
C GLY A 13 9.42 -0.88 -12.42
N ILE A 14 9.62 -0.41 -13.65
CA ILE A 14 8.60 -0.50 -14.71
C ILE A 14 8.25 -1.96 -15.03
N VAL A 15 9.24 -2.84 -15.14
CA VAL A 15 9.02 -4.28 -15.39
C VAL A 15 8.22 -4.90 -14.25
N ALA A 16 8.52 -4.56 -12.99
CA ALA A 16 7.75 -5.01 -11.83
C ALA A 16 6.29 -4.55 -11.89
N LEU A 17 6.04 -3.30 -12.25
CA LEU A 17 4.67 -2.75 -12.38
C LEU A 17 3.90 -3.36 -13.57
N LEU A 18 4.56 -3.68 -14.67
CA LEU A 18 3.96 -4.46 -15.76
C LEU A 18 3.54 -5.85 -15.30
N PHE A 19 4.37 -6.53 -14.53
CA PHE A 19 4.02 -7.82 -13.95
C PHE A 19 2.84 -7.70 -12.98
N VAL A 20 2.79 -6.66 -12.14
CA VAL A 20 1.66 -6.32 -11.27
C VAL A 20 0.37 -6.21 -12.09
N TYR A 21 0.39 -5.48 -13.19
CA TYR A 21 -0.76 -5.32 -14.07
C TYR A 21 -1.23 -6.67 -14.66
N LEU A 22 -0.31 -7.46 -15.20
CA LEU A 22 -0.61 -8.78 -15.78
C LEU A 22 -1.18 -9.75 -14.75
N LYS A 23 -0.58 -9.81 -13.55
CA LYS A 23 -1.04 -10.68 -12.46
C LYS A 23 -2.38 -10.23 -11.88
N ASN A 24 -2.60 -8.94 -11.72
CA ASN A 24 -3.89 -8.41 -11.30
C ASN A 24 -5.00 -8.81 -12.28
N ASN A 25 -4.75 -8.69 -13.59
CA ASN A 25 -5.71 -9.11 -14.62
C ASN A 25 -5.97 -10.62 -14.57
N TRP A 26 -4.91 -11.40 -14.35
CA TRP A 26 -5.04 -12.85 -14.21
C TRP A 26 -5.88 -13.23 -12.98
N VAL A 27 -5.63 -12.61 -11.81
CA VAL A 27 -6.42 -12.85 -10.58
C VAL A 27 -7.89 -12.48 -10.83
N THR A 28 -8.13 -11.31 -11.41
CA THR A 28 -9.50 -10.82 -11.63
C THR A 28 -10.27 -11.61 -12.69
N SER A 29 -9.59 -12.35 -13.56
CA SER A 29 -10.23 -13.24 -14.54
C SER A 29 -10.74 -14.56 -13.94
N LYS A 30 -10.39 -14.89 -12.68
CA LYS A 30 -10.84 -16.10 -12.02
C LYS A 30 -12.29 -15.99 -11.55
N GLU A 31 -12.97 -17.14 -11.50
CA GLU A 31 -14.38 -17.23 -11.08
C GLU A 31 -14.58 -16.79 -9.63
N VAL A 32 -15.59 -15.99 -9.40
CA VAL A 32 -15.96 -15.48 -8.06
C VAL A 32 -16.75 -16.53 -7.26
N GLY A 33 -17.47 -17.40 -7.94
CA GLY A 33 -18.33 -18.42 -7.33
C GLY A 33 -19.81 -18.05 -7.44
N SER A 34 -20.56 -18.25 -6.34
CA SER A 34 -21.99 -17.96 -6.33
C SER A 34 -22.30 -16.46 -6.28
N GLU A 35 -23.52 -16.08 -6.68
CA GLU A 35 -24.02 -14.70 -6.58
C GLU A 35 -23.95 -14.15 -5.15
N LYS A 36 -24.19 -15.02 -4.14
CA LYS A 36 -24.05 -14.63 -2.73
C LYS A 36 -22.61 -14.29 -2.38
N MET A 37 -21.63 -15.06 -2.87
CA MET A 37 -20.21 -14.79 -2.65
C MET A 37 -19.80 -13.47 -3.30
N ASP A 38 -20.25 -13.22 -4.53
CA ASP A 38 -19.97 -11.97 -5.24
C ASP A 38 -20.52 -10.75 -4.50
N ARG A 39 -21.78 -10.82 -4.02
CA ARG A 39 -22.40 -9.73 -3.27
C ARG A 39 -21.66 -9.45 -1.95
N ILE A 40 -21.24 -10.47 -1.21
CA ILE A 40 -20.47 -10.30 0.03
C ILE A 40 -19.12 -9.67 -0.28
N ALA A 41 -18.41 -10.18 -1.28
CA ALA A 41 -17.11 -9.65 -1.71
C ALA A 41 -17.22 -8.18 -2.15
N GLN A 42 -18.29 -7.81 -2.85
CA GLN A 42 -18.55 -6.43 -3.25
C GLN A 42 -18.77 -5.53 -2.02
N ASN A 43 -19.55 -5.96 -1.03
CA ASN A 43 -19.76 -5.20 0.21
C ASN A 43 -18.45 -4.97 0.98
N ILE A 44 -17.58 -6.00 1.06
CA ILE A 44 -16.25 -5.89 1.68
C ILE A 44 -15.37 -4.91 0.89
N SER A 45 -15.35 -5.02 -0.43
CA SER A 45 -14.59 -4.13 -1.29
C SER A 45 -15.05 -2.67 -1.16
N ASP A 46 -16.36 -2.43 -1.13
CA ASP A 46 -16.93 -1.10 -0.99
C ASP A 46 -16.61 -0.48 0.38
N GLY A 47 -16.69 -1.28 1.45
CA GLY A 47 -16.29 -0.87 2.79
C GLY A 47 -14.79 -0.51 2.87
N ALA A 48 -13.93 -1.36 2.31
CA ALA A 48 -12.50 -1.12 2.25
C ALA A 48 -12.15 0.16 1.45
N MET A 49 -12.83 0.38 0.32
CA MET A 49 -12.64 1.60 -0.47
C MET A 49 -13.20 2.85 0.22
N ALA A 50 -14.29 2.73 0.99
CA ALA A 50 -14.82 3.83 1.80
C ALA A 50 -13.83 4.27 2.88
N PHE A 51 -13.22 3.30 3.57
CA PHE A 51 -12.15 3.57 4.53
C PHE A 51 -10.97 4.32 3.89
N LEU A 52 -10.41 3.78 2.79
CA LEU A 52 -9.29 4.42 2.11
C LEU A 52 -9.59 5.85 1.65
N ARG A 53 -10.79 6.10 1.15
CA ARG A 53 -11.20 7.46 0.74
C ARG A 53 -11.23 8.43 1.93
N ALA A 54 -11.76 7.98 3.06
CA ALA A 54 -11.82 8.79 4.27
C ALA A 54 -10.43 9.09 4.81
N GLU A 55 -9.57 8.08 4.88
CA GLU A 55 -8.20 8.19 5.35
C GLU A 55 -7.35 9.08 4.44
N TYR A 56 -7.35 8.84 3.13
CA TYR A 56 -6.55 9.61 2.16
C TYR A 56 -6.96 11.08 2.07
N LYS A 57 -8.23 11.40 2.35
CA LYS A 57 -8.69 12.78 2.45
C LYS A 57 -7.98 13.53 3.58
N ILE A 58 -7.84 12.91 4.74
CA ILE A 58 -7.14 13.51 5.89
C ILE A 58 -5.64 13.55 5.63
N LEU A 59 -5.08 12.46 5.12
CA LEU A 59 -3.65 12.35 4.81
C LEU A 59 -3.22 13.35 3.74
N SER A 60 -4.05 13.64 2.74
CA SER A 60 -3.71 14.64 1.72
C SER A 60 -3.54 16.03 2.31
N VAL A 61 -4.37 16.43 3.27
CA VAL A 61 -4.21 17.70 3.99
C VAL A 61 -2.91 17.72 4.78
N PHE A 62 -2.62 16.65 5.52
CA PHE A 62 -1.37 16.52 6.26
C PHE A 62 -0.14 16.60 5.35
N VAL A 63 -0.15 15.86 4.23
CA VAL A 63 0.93 15.85 3.23
C VAL A 63 1.16 17.25 2.66
N LEU A 64 0.09 17.97 2.32
CA LEU A 64 0.21 19.34 1.78
C LEU A 64 0.82 20.32 2.80
N ILE A 65 0.36 20.29 4.06
CA ILE A 65 0.91 21.15 5.11
C ILE A 65 2.39 20.84 5.33
N THR A 66 2.72 19.55 5.48
CA THR A 66 4.11 19.13 5.71
C THR A 66 5.01 19.46 4.52
N ALA A 67 4.53 19.29 3.29
CA ALA A 67 5.28 19.66 2.09
C ALA A 67 5.61 21.17 2.03
N VAL A 68 4.64 22.03 2.39
CA VAL A 68 4.87 23.48 2.47
C VAL A 68 5.93 23.80 3.53
N LEU A 69 5.85 23.20 4.71
CA LEU A 69 6.83 23.40 5.79
C LEU A 69 8.23 22.93 5.38
N LEU A 70 8.34 21.76 4.75
CA LEU A 70 9.62 21.23 4.24
C LEU A 70 10.18 22.10 3.11
N GLY A 71 9.35 22.59 2.21
CA GLY A 71 9.77 23.48 1.14
C GLY A 71 10.31 24.79 1.69
N PHE A 72 9.61 25.40 2.65
CA PHE A 72 10.05 26.62 3.32
C PHE A 72 11.38 26.41 4.07
N LYS A 73 11.48 25.32 4.85
CA LYS A 73 12.71 24.95 5.56
C LYS A 73 13.88 24.73 4.59
N GLY A 74 13.64 24.02 3.49
CA GLY A 74 14.67 23.75 2.47
C GLY A 74 15.25 25.02 1.86
N VAL A 75 14.42 26.05 1.67
CA VAL A 75 14.87 27.37 1.16
C VAL A 75 15.63 28.14 2.23
N THR A 76 15.14 28.16 3.47
CA THR A 76 15.76 28.96 4.56
C THR A 76 17.08 28.39 5.06
N GLU A 77 17.23 27.07 5.08
CA GLU A 77 18.46 26.39 5.51
C GLU A 77 19.45 26.12 4.35
N GLY A 78 19.11 26.56 3.12
CA GLY A 78 20.00 26.43 1.97
C GLY A 78 20.14 24.99 1.42
N THR A 79 19.24 24.07 1.81
CA THR A 79 19.27 22.70 1.29
C THR A 79 18.66 22.63 -0.10
N SER A 80 17.36 22.59 -0.22
CA SER A 80 16.59 22.72 -1.47
C SER A 80 15.09 22.53 -1.19
N TYR A 81 14.22 23.27 -1.88
CA TYR A 81 12.76 23.02 -1.86
C TYR A 81 12.38 21.66 -2.45
N LEU A 82 13.27 21.02 -3.19
CA LEU A 82 13.06 19.70 -3.79
C LEU A 82 12.90 18.57 -2.76
N VAL A 83 13.31 18.78 -1.50
CA VAL A 83 12.96 17.87 -0.39
C VAL A 83 11.44 17.72 -0.26
N ALA A 84 10.68 18.80 -0.43
CA ALA A 84 9.21 18.76 -0.41
C ALA A 84 8.64 17.97 -1.61
N VAL A 85 9.26 18.08 -2.77
CA VAL A 85 8.87 17.31 -3.97
C VAL A 85 9.11 15.81 -3.71
N SER A 86 10.30 15.46 -3.20
CA SER A 86 10.61 14.07 -2.83
C SER A 86 9.61 13.53 -1.80
N PHE A 87 9.25 14.33 -0.78
CA PHE A 87 8.27 13.99 0.23
C PHE A 87 6.89 13.67 -0.39
N ILE A 88 6.40 14.53 -1.27
CA ILE A 88 5.11 14.32 -1.96
C ILE A 88 5.16 13.04 -2.80
N VAL A 89 6.22 12.82 -3.57
CA VAL A 89 6.36 11.62 -4.41
C VAL A 89 6.41 10.36 -3.54
N GLY A 90 7.14 10.37 -2.43
CA GLY A 90 7.19 9.26 -1.47
C GLY A 90 5.82 8.94 -0.86
N ALA A 91 5.09 9.97 -0.43
CA ALA A 91 3.74 9.84 0.09
C ALA A 91 2.77 9.27 -0.97
N LEU A 92 2.82 9.75 -2.20
CA LEU A 92 2.00 9.24 -3.30
C LEU A 92 2.31 7.79 -3.62
N CYS A 93 3.58 7.40 -3.71
CA CYS A 93 3.98 6.01 -3.97
C CYS A 93 3.51 5.07 -2.85
N SER A 94 3.65 5.47 -1.58
CA SER A 94 3.18 4.68 -0.43
C SER A 94 1.66 4.52 -0.44
N GLY A 95 0.91 5.60 -0.66
CA GLY A 95 -0.54 5.56 -0.79
C GLY A 95 -1.00 4.69 -1.97
N LEU A 96 -0.33 4.79 -3.13
CA LEU A 96 -0.63 3.95 -4.29
C LEU A 96 -0.34 2.47 -4.01
N ALA A 97 0.72 2.13 -3.30
CA ALA A 97 1.03 0.76 -2.91
C ALA A 97 -0.09 0.16 -2.05
N GLY A 98 -0.54 0.89 -1.01
CA GLY A 98 -1.68 0.49 -0.18
C GLY A 98 -2.99 0.34 -0.96
N PHE A 99 -3.28 1.28 -1.86
CA PHE A 99 -4.47 1.22 -2.73
C PHE A 99 -4.48 0.01 -3.67
N ILE A 100 -3.34 -0.25 -4.36
CA ILE A 100 -3.21 -1.39 -5.28
C ILE A 100 -3.36 -2.69 -4.50
N GLY A 101 -2.69 -2.81 -3.33
CA GLY A 101 -2.76 -3.97 -2.46
C GLY A 101 -4.19 -4.27 -2.01
N MET A 102 -4.88 -3.28 -1.44
CA MET A 102 -6.27 -3.40 -1.00
C MET A 102 -7.20 -3.83 -2.13
N LYS A 103 -7.06 -3.20 -3.29
CA LYS A 103 -7.92 -3.47 -4.45
C LYS A 103 -7.74 -4.88 -4.99
N VAL A 104 -6.51 -5.44 -4.95
CA VAL A 104 -6.29 -6.82 -5.38
C VAL A 104 -6.67 -7.82 -4.32
N ALA A 105 -6.40 -7.55 -3.03
CA ALA A 105 -6.70 -8.46 -1.94
C ALA A 105 -8.21 -8.74 -1.84
N THR A 106 -9.04 -7.68 -1.81
CA THR A 106 -10.51 -7.82 -1.77
C THR A 106 -11.07 -8.63 -2.94
N LYS A 107 -10.40 -8.60 -4.11
CA LYS A 107 -10.79 -9.42 -5.27
C LYS A 107 -10.22 -10.83 -5.22
N ALA A 108 -9.02 -11.01 -4.69
CA ALA A 108 -8.36 -12.30 -4.58
C ALA A 108 -9.05 -13.20 -3.54
N ASN A 109 -9.48 -12.64 -2.40
CA ASN A 109 -10.04 -13.39 -1.28
C ASN A 109 -11.22 -14.29 -1.70
N VAL A 110 -12.23 -13.74 -2.34
CA VAL A 110 -13.41 -14.48 -2.79
C VAL A 110 -13.06 -15.53 -3.84
N ARG A 111 -12.12 -15.24 -4.74
CA ARG A 111 -11.66 -16.16 -5.78
C ARG A 111 -10.85 -17.30 -5.22
N THR A 112 -10.04 -17.03 -4.20
CA THR A 112 -9.32 -18.02 -3.42
C THR A 112 -10.31 -18.96 -2.73
N THR A 113 -11.33 -18.42 -2.07
CA THR A 113 -12.39 -19.19 -1.40
C THR A 113 -13.14 -20.07 -2.40
N ASN A 114 -13.52 -19.55 -3.56
CA ASN A 114 -14.18 -20.36 -4.59
C ASN A 114 -13.27 -21.47 -5.14
N ALA A 115 -11.99 -21.19 -5.34
CA ALA A 115 -11.03 -22.19 -5.80
C ALA A 115 -10.76 -23.27 -4.74
N ALA A 116 -10.78 -22.91 -3.46
CA ALA A 116 -10.58 -23.83 -2.34
C ALA A 116 -11.65 -24.94 -2.27
N GLN A 117 -12.88 -24.66 -2.73
CA GLN A 117 -13.93 -25.67 -2.83
C GLN A 117 -13.58 -26.82 -3.79
N LYS A 118 -12.68 -26.56 -4.76
CA LYS A 118 -12.30 -27.53 -5.79
C LYS A 118 -10.90 -28.09 -5.57
N SER A 119 -9.92 -27.26 -5.15
CA SER A 119 -8.52 -27.65 -5.00
C SER A 119 -7.74 -26.65 -4.16
N LEU A 120 -7.04 -27.16 -3.14
CA LEU A 120 -6.12 -26.36 -2.33
C LEU A 120 -4.99 -25.72 -3.18
N GLY A 121 -4.42 -26.48 -4.12
CA GLY A 121 -3.35 -25.96 -4.98
C GLY A 121 -3.78 -24.76 -5.82
N LYS A 122 -5.01 -24.79 -6.39
CA LYS A 122 -5.57 -23.66 -7.16
C LYS A 122 -5.87 -22.45 -6.25
N ALA A 123 -6.35 -22.71 -5.04
CA ALA A 123 -6.58 -21.64 -4.06
C ALA A 123 -5.27 -20.94 -3.70
N LEU A 124 -4.22 -21.70 -3.38
CA LEU A 124 -2.90 -21.17 -3.07
C LEU A 124 -2.32 -20.37 -4.25
N GLU A 125 -2.46 -20.85 -5.48
CA GLU A 125 -1.99 -20.13 -6.68
C GLU A 125 -2.62 -18.74 -6.80
N ILE A 126 -3.93 -18.61 -6.52
CA ILE A 126 -4.65 -17.33 -6.57
C ILE A 126 -4.21 -16.44 -5.41
N ALA A 127 -4.15 -16.98 -4.18
CA ALA A 127 -3.75 -16.24 -3.00
C ALA A 127 -2.33 -15.68 -3.13
N PHE A 128 -1.35 -16.51 -3.52
CA PHE A 128 0.03 -16.07 -3.76
C PHE A 128 0.15 -15.08 -4.92
N SER A 129 -0.66 -15.23 -5.96
CA SER A 129 -0.69 -14.25 -7.05
C SER A 129 -1.22 -12.90 -6.59
N GLY A 130 -2.24 -12.86 -5.71
CA GLY A 130 -2.73 -11.65 -5.07
C GLY A 130 -1.65 -10.99 -4.20
N GLY A 131 -0.96 -11.75 -3.36
CA GLY A 131 0.16 -11.27 -2.55
C GLY A 131 1.34 -10.76 -3.40
N ALA A 132 1.66 -11.46 -4.50
CA ALA A 132 2.71 -11.03 -5.42
C ALA A 132 2.41 -9.68 -6.10
N VAL A 133 1.13 -9.39 -6.39
CA VAL A 133 0.71 -8.06 -6.91
C VAL A 133 1.05 -6.98 -5.90
N MET A 134 0.75 -7.20 -4.61
CA MET A 134 1.10 -6.25 -3.55
C MET A 134 2.61 -6.09 -3.40
N GLY A 135 3.34 -7.20 -3.22
CA GLY A 135 4.79 -7.16 -2.97
C GLY A 135 5.57 -6.52 -4.12
N LEU A 136 5.26 -6.89 -5.38
CA LEU A 136 5.90 -6.28 -6.55
C LEU A 136 5.41 -4.86 -6.82
N GLY A 137 4.20 -4.50 -6.37
CA GLY A 137 3.72 -3.12 -6.37
C GLY A 137 4.57 -2.23 -5.46
N VAL A 138 4.84 -2.68 -4.25
CA VAL A 138 5.74 -2.01 -3.28
C VAL A 138 7.14 -1.83 -3.88
N VAL A 139 7.75 -2.92 -4.35
CA VAL A 139 9.10 -2.89 -4.94
C VAL A 139 9.14 -2.02 -6.19
N GLY A 140 8.19 -2.20 -7.11
CA GLY A 140 8.13 -1.46 -8.36
C GLY A 140 7.98 0.05 -8.16
N LEU A 141 7.06 0.47 -7.29
CA LEU A 141 6.87 1.90 -6.97
C LEU A 141 8.07 2.49 -6.22
N GLY A 142 8.65 1.74 -5.27
CA GLY A 142 9.83 2.17 -4.53
C GLY A 142 11.04 2.37 -5.43
N VAL A 143 11.37 1.36 -6.24
CA VAL A 143 12.54 1.42 -7.15
C VAL A 143 12.33 2.45 -8.26
N LEU A 144 11.11 2.53 -8.83
CA LEU A 144 10.79 3.52 -9.85
C LEU A 144 10.86 4.95 -9.28
N GLY A 145 10.21 5.19 -8.13
CA GLY A 145 10.18 6.51 -7.51
C GLY A 145 11.56 6.99 -7.07
N LEU A 146 12.26 6.19 -6.26
CA LEU A 146 13.63 6.53 -5.81
C LEU A 146 14.62 6.62 -6.96
N GLY A 147 14.62 5.63 -7.85
CA GLY A 147 15.55 5.60 -8.98
C GLY A 147 15.36 6.78 -9.92
N SER A 148 14.11 7.16 -10.21
CA SER A 148 13.81 8.33 -11.05
C SER A 148 14.23 9.63 -10.39
N LEU A 149 13.96 9.82 -9.09
CA LEU A 149 14.39 11.00 -8.35
C LEU A 149 15.91 11.06 -8.23
N PHE A 150 16.58 9.94 -7.99
CA PHE A 150 18.03 9.88 -7.95
C PHE A 150 18.65 10.33 -9.27
N LEU A 151 18.17 9.79 -10.40
CA LEU A 151 18.64 10.20 -11.73
C LEU A 151 18.39 11.70 -11.99
N LEU A 152 17.19 12.17 -11.65
CA LEU A 152 16.85 13.59 -11.84
C LEU A 152 17.77 14.51 -11.02
N TYR A 153 17.96 14.21 -9.75
CA TYR A 153 18.72 15.06 -8.85
C TYR A 153 20.23 14.94 -9.07
N SER A 154 20.74 13.79 -9.51
CA SER A 154 22.16 13.64 -9.90
C SER A 154 22.53 14.50 -11.11
N ASN A 155 21.55 14.86 -11.95
CA ASN A 155 21.77 15.82 -13.04
C ASN A 155 21.65 17.29 -12.60
N LEU A 156 21.00 17.56 -11.45
CA LEU A 156 20.81 18.91 -10.93
C LEU A 156 21.88 19.34 -9.94
N PHE A 157 22.38 18.40 -9.15
CA PHE A 157 23.35 18.64 -8.09
C PHE A 157 24.67 17.92 -8.39
N GLN A 158 25.78 18.60 -8.17
CA GLN A 158 27.13 18.02 -8.38
C GLN A 158 27.57 17.15 -7.21
N GLU A 159 27.05 17.42 -6.00
CA GLU A 159 27.39 16.71 -4.77
C GLU A 159 26.40 15.59 -4.46
N VAL A 160 26.88 14.38 -4.34
CA VAL A 160 26.05 13.20 -4.01
C VAL A 160 25.39 13.36 -2.64
N ASP A 161 26.05 13.96 -1.67
CA ASP A 161 25.49 14.25 -0.34
C ASP A 161 24.22 15.12 -0.42
N THR A 162 24.22 16.09 -1.30
CA THR A 162 23.04 16.95 -1.54
C THR A 162 21.90 16.13 -2.16
N VAL A 163 22.21 15.27 -3.12
CA VAL A 163 21.22 14.37 -3.73
C VAL A 163 20.59 13.47 -2.67
N ILE A 164 21.39 12.85 -1.81
CA ILE A 164 20.89 11.96 -0.74
C ILE A 164 20.01 12.74 0.26
N LYS A 165 20.43 13.93 0.68
CA LYS A 165 19.63 14.79 1.57
C LYS A 165 18.28 15.15 0.97
N VAL A 166 18.23 15.45 -0.31
CA VAL A 166 16.98 15.80 -1.01
C VAL A 166 16.08 14.55 -1.17
N ILE A 167 16.67 13.41 -1.51
CA ILE A 167 15.93 12.14 -1.66
C ILE A 167 15.40 11.62 -0.32
N SER A 168 16.03 11.93 0.82
CA SER A 168 15.54 11.52 2.13
C SER A 168 14.11 12.00 2.41
N GLY A 169 13.70 13.10 1.77
CA GLY A 169 12.31 13.54 1.75
C GLY A 169 11.33 12.45 1.26
N PHE A 170 11.72 11.61 0.31
CA PHE A 170 10.90 10.49 -0.17
C PHE A 170 10.61 9.47 0.93
N SER A 171 11.63 9.09 1.71
CA SER A 171 11.44 8.20 2.86
C SER A 171 10.52 8.83 3.91
N LEU A 172 10.70 10.12 4.21
CA LEU A 172 9.84 10.83 5.15
C LEU A 172 8.37 10.85 4.68
N GLY A 173 8.14 11.00 3.37
CA GLY A 173 6.80 10.92 2.78
C GLY A 173 6.20 9.52 2.91
N ALA A 174 6.99 8.49 2.62
CA ALA A 174 6.59 7.10 2.78
C ALA A 174 6.26 6.78 4.24
N SER A 175 7.13 7.16 5.19
CA SER A 175 6.94 6.97 6.63
C SER A 175 5.70 7.67 7.15
N SER A 176 5.42 8.87 6.66
CA SER A 176 4.23 9.61 7.08
C SER A 176 2.95 8.87 6.71
N ILE A 177 2.83 8.36 5.48
CA ILE A 177 1.67 7.57 5.06
C ILE A 177 1.61 6.24 5.83
N ALA A 178 2.73 5.53 5.95
CA ALA A 178 2.81 4.25 6.64
C ALA A 178 2.35 4.36 8.11
N LEU A 179 2.81 5.39 8.83
CA LEU A 179 2.44 5.60 10.22
C LEU A 179 0.92 5.74 10.38
N PHE A 180 0.29 6.60 9.59
CA PHE A 180 -1.15 6.84 9.71
C PHE A 180 -1.97 5.65 9.21
N ALA A 181 -1.60 5.06 8.08
CA ALA A 181 -2.29 3.89 7.53
C ALA A 181 -2.21 2.68 8.48
N ARG A 182 -1.06 2.45 9.11
CA ARG A 182 -0.88 1.36 10.07
C ARG A 182 -1.65 1.59 11.36
N VAL A 183 -1.56 2.79 11.93
CA VAL A 183 -2.26 3.12 13.19
C VAL A 183 -3.76 3.18 12.96
N GLY A 184 -4.22 3.90 11.93
CA GLY A 184 -5.63 4.02 11.59
C GLY A 184 -6.25 2.67 11.21
N GLY A 185 -5.57 1.90 10.36
CA GLY A 185 -5.97 0.57 9.96
C GLY A 185 -6.06 -0.39 11.14
N GLY A 186 -5.05 -0.42 12.01
CA GLY A 186 -5.03 -1.27 13.19
C GLY A 186 -6.13 -0.95 14.21
N ILE A 187 -6.43 0.35 14.41
CA ILE A 187 -7.55 0.78 15.27
C ILE A 187 -8.88 0.33 14.66
N TYR A 188 -9.06 0.53 13.36
CA TYR A 188 -10.28 0.12 12.67
C TYR A 188 -10.49 -1.38 12.73
N THR A 189 -9.45 -2.18 12.44
CA THR A 189 -9.49 -3.65 12.50
C THR A 189 -9.92 -4.12 13.88
N LYS A 190 -9.28 -3.62 14.93
CA LYS A 190 -9.64 -4.02 16.30
C LYS A 190 -11.01 -3.55 16.72
N ALA A 191 -11.46 -2.39 16.31
CA ALA A 191 -12.82 -1.93 16.59
C ALA A 191 -13.88 -2.79 15.87
N ALA A 192 -13.61 -3.21 14.63
CA ALA A 192 -14.50 -4.07 13.86
C ALA A 192 -14.57 -5.49 14.44
N ASP A 193 -13.42 -6.11 14.72
CA ASP A 193 -13.26 -7.45 15.32
C ASP A 193 -13.99 -7.54 16.68
N VAL A 194 -13.62 -6.67 17.62
CA VAL A 194 -14.27 -6.64 18.95
C VAL A 194 -15.76 -6.32 18.86
N GLY A 195 -16.15 -5.40 17.96
CA GLY A 195 -17.57 -5.07 17.74
C GLY A 195 -18.35 -6.26 17.17
N ALA A 196 -17.79 -6.99 16.22
CA ALA A 196 -18.42 -8.19 15.65
C ALA A 196 -18.58 -9.30 16.71
N ASP A 197 -17.56 -9.50 17.55
CA ASP A 197 -17.58 -10.47 18.64
C ASP A 197 -18.62 -10.12 19.71
N LEU A 198 -18.71 -8.87 20.13
CA LEU A 198 -19.70 -8.42 21.10
C LEU A 198 -21.13 -8.63 20.60
N VAL A 199 -21.41 -8.23 19.37
CA VAL A 199 -22.75 -8.42 18.77
C VAL A 199 -23.08 -9.89 18.57
N GLY A 200 -22.13 -10.67 18.05
CA GLY A 200 -22.35 -12.09 17.78
C GLY A 200 -22.37 -12.94 19.05
N LYS A 201 -21.26 -13.00 19.75
CA LYS A 201 -21.08 -13.93 20.88
C LYS A 201 -21.86 -13.50 22.13
N VAL A 202 -21.86 -12.19 22.46
CA VAL A 202 -22.41 -11.71 23.73
C VAL A 202 -23.90 -11.35 23.59
N GLU A 203 -24.28 -10.55 22.60
CA GLU A 203 -25.69 -10.10 22.46
C GLU A 203 -26.55 -11.16 21.79
N ALA A 204 -26.12 -11.74 20.67
CA ALA A 204 -26.93 -12.70 19.90
C ALA A 204 -26.72 -14.16 20.30
N GLY A 205 -25.66 -14.49 21.04
CA GLY A 205 -25.33 -15.87 21.46
C GLY A 205 -25.05 -16.81 20.29
N ILE A 206 -24.56 -16.28 19.16
CA ILE A 206 -24.23 -17.03 17.95
C ILE A 206 -22.72 -17.24 17.84
N PRO A 207 -22.27 -18.28 17.12
CA PRO A 207 -20.83 -18.50 16.88
C PRO A 207 -20.19 -17.31 16.14
N GLU A 208 -18.86 -17.20 16.29
CA GLU A 208 -18.02 -16.30 15.51
C GLU A 208 -18.24 -16.51 14.01
N ASP A 209 -18.15 -15.45 13.22
CA ASP A 209 -18.35 -15.47 11.76
C ASP A 209 -19.71 -16.03 11.28
N HIS A 210 -20.70 -16.07 12.17
CA HIS A 210 -22.00 -16.62 11.80
C HIS A 210 -22.69 -15.77 10.73
N PRO A 211 -23.30 -16.39 9.70
CA PRO A 211 -23.92 -15.65 8.58
C PRO A 211 -25.03 -14.66 8.97
N LEU A 212 -25.59 -14.79 10.16
CA LEU A 212 -26.60 -13.89 10.71
C LEU A 212 -25.99 -12.71 11.49
N ASN A 213 -24.67 -12.71 11.74
CA ASN A 213 -24.01 -11.58 12.37
C ASN A 213 -23.77 -10.47 11.33
N PRO A 214 -24.46 -9.32 11.41
CA PRO A 214 -24.29 -8.25 10.44
C PRO A 214 -22.91 -7.58 10.50
N ALA A 215 -22.19 -7.75 11.60
CA ALA A 215 -20.87 -7.16 11.79
C ALA A 215 -19.73 -7.97 11.14
N THR A 216 -19.97 -9.21 10.70
CA THR A 216 -18.95 -10.04 10.04
C THR A 216 -18.36 -9.38 8.78
N ILE A 217 -19.16 -8.61 8.03
CA ILE A 217 -18.63 -7.86 6.87
C ILE A 217 -17.70 -6.75 7.33
N ALA A 218 -18.03 -6.03 8.41
CA ALA A 218 -17.19 -4.97 8.95
C ALA A 218 -15.84 -5.53 9.47
N ASP A 219 -15.87 -6.69 10.09
CA ASP A 219 -14.69 -7.41 10.55
C ASP A 219 -13.78 -7.79 9.38
N ASN A 220 -14.32 -8.43 8.35
CA ASN A 220 -13.56 -8.73 7.12
C ASN A 220 -13.04 -7.47 6.40
N VAL A 221 -13.74 -6.34 6.46
CA VAL A 221 -13.22 -5.05 5.99
C VAL A 221 -12.03 -4.63 6.83
N GLY A 222 -12.11 -4.79 8.16
CA GLY A 222 -11.05 -4.51 9.11
C GLY A 222 -9.76 -5.23 8.78
N ASP A 223 -9.83 -6.54 8.56
CA ASP A 223 -8.67 -7.36 8.18
C ASP A 223 -7.98 -6.85 6.91
N ASN A 224 -8.75 -6.54 5.88
CA ASN A 224 -8.18 -5.97 4.66
C ASN A 224 -7.56 -4.58 4.89
N VAL A 225 -8.15 -3.76 5.75
CA VAL A 225 -7.64 -2.43 6.10
C VAL A 225 -6.34 -2.52 6.88
N GLY A 226 -6.30 -3.35 7.93
CA GLY A 226 -5.12 -3.50 8.79
C GLY A 226 -3.99 -4.24 8.10
N ASP A 227 -4.28 -5.45 7.60
CA ASP A 227 -3.26 -6.38 7.13
C ASP A 227 -2.81 -6.11 5.70
N VAL A 228 -3.62 -5.43 4.88
CA VAL A 228 -3.22 -5.13 3.51
C VAL A 228 -2.85 -3.65 3.34
N ALA A 229 -3.72 -2.70 3.63
CA ALA A 229 -3.39 -1.30 3.43
C ALA A 229 -2.36 -0.81 4.46
N GLY A 230 -2.60 -1.07 5.76
CA GLY A 230 -1.71 -0.63 6.83
C GLY A 230 -0.33 -1.29 6.76
N MET A 231 -0.30 -2.63 6.73
CA MET A 231 0.98 -3.35 6.64
C MET A 231 1.67 -3.15 5.30
N GLY A 232 0.94 -2.97 4.22
CA GLY A 232 1.52 -2.72 2.90
C GLY A 232 2.25 -1.38 2.82
N ALA A 233 1.69 -0.33 3.41
CA ALA A 233 2.37 0.95 3.53
C ALA A 233 3.62 0.87 4.43
N ASP A 234 3.56 0.10 5.51
CA ASP A 234 4.68 -0.17 6.42
C ASP A 234 5.82 -0.93 5.72
N LEU A 235 5.49 -1.93 4.89
CA LEU A 235 6.48 -2.64 4.07
C LEU A 235 7.12 -1.71 3.02
N PHE A 236 6.34 -0.81 2.43
CA PHE A 236 6.86 0.19 1.51
C PHE A 236 7.86 1.11 2.20
N GLU A 237 7.52 1.63 3.38
CA GLU A 237 8.41 2.46 4.19
C GLU A 237 9.72 1.73 4.51
N SER A 238 9.62 0.50 5.05
CA SER A 238 10.78 -0.30 5.45
C SER A 238 11.70 -0.61 4.27
N TYR A 239 11.13 -0.91 3.10
CA TYR A 239 11.88 -1.16 1.88
C TYR A 239 12.63 0.10 1.40
N VAL A 240 11.92 1.22 1.34
CA VAL A 240 12.50 2.52 0.95
C VAL A 240 13.56 2.98 1.96
N GLY A 241 13.26 2.87 3.26
CA GLY A 241 14.18 3.24 4.33
C GLY A 241 15.47 2.44 4.29
N SER A 242 15.40 1.14 3.97
CA SER A 242 16.58 0.28 3.81
C SER A 242 17.44 0.72 2.61
N ILE A 243 16.85 1.08 1.48
CA ILE A 243 17.59 1.58 0.32
C ILE A 243 18.28 2.90 0.65
N ILE A 244 17.55 3.88 1.20
CA ILE A 244 18.13 5.18 1.54
C ILE A 244 19.19 5.04 2.64
N GLY A 245 18.94 4.19 3.65
CA GLY A 245 19.90 3.91 4.70
C GLY A 245 21.24 3.38 4.16
N THR A 246 21.21 2.51 3.16
CA THR A 246 22.44 2.02 2.49
C THR A 246 23.10 3.05 1.58
N MET A 247 22.36 4.07 1.10
CA MET A 247 22.93 5.16 0.32
C MET A 247 23.66 6.20 1.18
N VAL A 248 23.32 6.29 2.48
CA VAL A 248 23.94 7.23 3.43
C VAL A 248 25.26 6.70 4.01
N LEU A 249 25.46 5.36 4.01
CA LEU A 249 26.68 4.70 4.47
C LEU A 249 27.79 4.77 3.43
#